data_596f02b51d32a5bd6ec471ef402b44ff
#
_entry.id   596f02b51d32a5bd6ec471ef402b44ff
#
_cell.length_a   1.000
_cell.length_b   1.000
_cell.length_c   1.000
_cell.angle_alpha   90.00
_cell.angle_beta   90.00
_cell.angle_gamma   90.00
#
_symmetry.space_group_name_H-M   'P 1'
#
loop_
_entity.id
_entity.type
_entity.pdbx_description
1 polymer ?
#
loop_
_entity_poly.entity_id
_entity_poly.type
_entity_poly.pdbx_seq_one_letter_code
_entity_poly.pdbx_strand_id
1 'polypeptide(L)'
;MAEKKDNIKLVAQNKKARHDYFILETYECGIELCGTEVKSIRLGKCNLRDSYVIIQSGEVWLKGMNVSPFEKGNIFNRDPLRERKLLMHKSEILKLSQKLNEQGLSVVPLKVYLKGSLIKIEIALVKGKKLYDKREDIAKRDAKRTMDRAIRNRMKY
;
A
#
# COMPACT_ATOMS: atom_id res chain seq x y z
N MET A 1 -0.29 -16.32 -28.73
CA MET A 1 0.72 -15.96 -27.74
C MET A 1 0.17 -16.21 -26.36
N ALA A 2 0.83 -17.02 -25.58
CA ALA A 2 0.44 -17.21 -24.19
C ALA A 2 0.73 -15.92 -23.43
N GLU A 3 -0.30 -15.28 -22.90
CA GLU A 3 -0.09 -14.22 -21.91
C GLU A 3 0.71 -14.83 -20.75
N LYS A 4 1.92 -14.36 -20.54
CA LYS A 4 2.63 -14.67 -19.33
C LYS A 4 1.82 -14.10 -18.19
N LYS A 5 1.08 -14.94 -17.49
CA LYS A 5 0.48 -14.56 -16.22
C LYS A 5 1.62 -14.14 -15.31
N ASP A 6 1.78 -12.85 -15.11
CA ASP A 6 2.76 -12.34 -14.17
C ASP A 6 2.44 -12.94 -12.80
N ASN A 7 3.35 -13.74 -12.27
CA ASN A 7 3.21 -14.29 -10.94
C ASN A 7 3.33 -13.15 -9.92
N ILE A 8 2.20 -12.75 -9.35
CA ILE A 8 2.13 -11.74 -8.31
C ILE A 8 2.13 -12.43 -6.95
N LYS A 9 3.13 -12.11 -6.13
CA LYS A 9 3.24 -12.58 -4.75
C LYS A 9 3.14 -11.41 -3.79
N LEU A 10 2.10 -11.38 -2.96
CA LEU A 10 1.93 -10.36 -1.93
C LEU A 10 3.01 -10.52 -0.86
N VAL A 11 3.72 -9.44 -0.55
CA VAL A 11 4.78 -9.40 0.48
C VAL A 11 4.27 -8.73 1.76
N ALA A 12 3.67 -7.55 1.62
CA ALA A 12 3.15 -6.78 2.75
C ALA A 12 1.90 -6.03 2.34
N GLN A 13 1.00 -5.80 3.29
CA GLN A 13 -0.27 -5.13 3.08
C GLN A 13 -0.52 -4.13 4.20
N ASN A 14 -1.04 -2.95 3.84
CA ASN A 14 -1.44 -1.93 4.79
C ASN A 14 -2.95 -2.02 5.06
N LYS A 15 -3.34 -2.88 5.96
CA LYS A 15 -4.75 -3.11 6.32
C LYS A 15 -5.40 -1.89 6.95
N LYS A 16 -4.63 -1.14 7.74
CA LYS A 16 -5.11 0.05 8.44
C LYS A 16 -5.54 1.16 7.47
N ALA A 17 -4.89 1.26 6.31
CA ALA A 17 -5.24 2.27 5.32
C ALA A 17 -6.69 2.13 4.82
N ARG A 18 -7.17 0.93 4.61
CA ARG A 18 -8.56 0.68 4.20
C ARG A 18 -9.59 1.00 5.29
N HIS A 19 -9.17 0.88 6.54
CA HIS A 19 -10.00 1.25 7.69
C HIS A 19 -10.07 2.77 7.88
N ASP A 20 -8.93 3.45 7.75
CA ASP A 20 -8.79 4.87 8.07
C ASP A 20 -9.13 5.83 6.92
N TYR A 21 -9.12 5.33 5.68
CA TYR A 21 -9.25 6.15 4.49
C TYR A 21 -10.24 5.61 3.48
N PHE A 22 -10.90 6.53 2.75
CA PHE A 22 -11.59 6.20 1.50
C PHE A 22 -10.55 6.17 0.37
N ILE A 23 -10.48 5.08 -0.35
CA ILE A 23 -9.56 4.93 -1.49
C ILE A 23 -10.24 5.49 -2.73
N LEU A 24 -9.65 6.54 -3.32
CA LEU A 24 -10.18 7.20 -4.50
C LEU A 24 -9.60 6.63 -5.79
N GLU A 25 -8.28 6.49 -5.85
CA GLU A 25 -7.55 5.96 -7.01
C GLU A 25 -6.34 5.18 -6.53
N THR A 26 -5.91 4.22 -7.33
CA THR A 26 -4.71 3.41 -7.07
C THR A 26 -3.73 3.50 -8.22
N TYR A 27 -2.43 3.39 -7.91
CA TYR A 27 -1.35 3.42 -8.89
C TYR A 27 -0.33 2.33 -8.54
N GLU A 28 0.17 1.64 -9.56
CA GLU A 28 1.30 0.73 -9.42
C GLU A 28 2.59 1.48 -9.68
N CYS A 29 3.55 1.35 -8.76
CA CYS A 29 4.84 2.03 -8.85
C CYS A 29 5.99 1.04 -8.73
N GLY A 30 7.12 1.36 -9.38
CA GLY A 30 8.39 0.80 -9.03
C GLY A 30 8.93 1.48 -7.77
N ILE A 31 9.93 0.86 -7.15
CA ILE A 31 10.59 1.40 -5.97
C ILE A 31 12.09 1.25 -6.11
N GLU A 32 12.82 2.33 -5.81
CA GLU A 32 14.28 2.33 -5.83
C GLU A 32 14.83 1.77 -4.53
N LEU A 33 15.52 0.63 -4.62
CA LEU A 33 15.99 -0.15 -3.47
C LEU A 33 17.48 -0.49 -3.60
N CYS A 34 18.13 -0.65 -2.44
CA CYS A 34 19.45 -1.25 -2.35
C CYS A 34 19.35 -2.78 -2.34
N GLY A 35 20.45 -3.48 -2.67
CA GLY A 35 20.46 -4.94 -2.73
C GLY A 35 20.02 -5.62 -1.43
N THR A 36 20.46 -5.10 -0.27
CA THR A 36 20.06 -5.62 1.05
C THR A 36 18.56 -5.42 1.32
N GLU A 37 18.00 -4.32 0.88
CA GLU A 37 16.56 -4.05 0.99
C GLU A 37 15.73 -5.01 0.12
N VAL A 38 16.19 -5.28 -1.10
CA VAL A 38 15.56 -6.27 -1.99
C VAL A 38 15.51 -7.65 -1.33
N LYS A 39 16.61 -8.08 -0.75
CA LYS A 39 16.70 -9.38 -0.06
C LYS A 39 15.76 -9.46 1.12
N SER A 40 15.69 -8.41 1.94
CA SER A 40 14.78 -8.33 3.09
C SER A 40 13.31 -8.37 2.66
N ILE A 41 12.95 -7.61 1.65
CA ILE A 41 11.58 -7.57 1.13
C ILE A 41 11.16 -8.93 0.58
N ARG A 42 12.04 -9.62 -0.15
CA ARG A 42 11.77 -10.99 -0.64
C ARG A 42 11.51 -11.99 0.48
N LEU A 43 12.09 -11.77 1.64
CA LEU A 43 11.87 -12.58 2.84
C LEU A 43 10.61 -12.15 3.63
N GLY A 44 9.89 -11.14 3.15
CA GLY A 44 8.72 -10.60 3.84
C GLY A 44 9.03 -9.71 5.04
N LYS A 45 10.27 -9.26 5.17
CA LYS A 45 10.74 -8.45 6.30
C LYS A 45 10.58 -6.95 6.05
N CYS A 46 9.38 -6.53 5.72
CA CYS A 46 9.02 -5.12 5.56
C CYS A 46 7.64 -4.84 6.14
N ASN A 47 7.40 -3.57 6.47
CA ASN A 47 6.14 -3.13 7.06
C ASN A 47 5.77 -1.76 6.51
N LEU A 48 4.50 -1.62 6.12
CA LEU A 48 3.93 -0.37 5.59
C LEU A 48 3.18 0.43 6.65
N ARG A 49 3.16 -0.01 7.88
CA ARG A 49 2.43 0.67 8.96
C ARG A 49 2.94 2.10 9.15
N ASP A 50 2.00 3.04 9.23
CA ASP A 50 2.29 4.47 9.41
C ASP A 50 3.15 5.09 8.30
N SER A 51 3.24 4.43 7.14
CA SER A 51 3.92 4.97 5.98
C SER A 51 3.01 5.89 5.16
N TYR A 52 3.62 6.79 4.43
CA TYR A 52 2.91 7.74 3.57
C TYR A 52 3.79 8.14 2.39
N VAL A 53 3.16 8.73 1.39
CA VAL A 53 3.81 9.15 0.15
C VAL A 53 3.73 10.67 0.03
N ILE A 54 4.84 11.30 -0.35
CA ILE A 54 4.88 12.72 -0.67
C ILE A 54 5.40 12.93 -2.09
N ILE A 55 5.02 14.06 -2.68
CA ILE A 55 5.56 14.51 -3.96
C ILE A 55 6.36 15.77 -3.69
N GLN A 56 7.63 15.75 -4.05
CA GLN A 56 8.56 16.85 -3.86
C GLN A 56 9.41 17.04 -5.11
N SER A 57 9.42 18.24 -5.66
CA SER A 57 10.22 18.59 -6.85
C SER A 57 9.97 17.65 -8.05
N GLY A 58 8.72 17.26 -8.27
CA GLY A 58 8.33 16.35 -9.36
C GLY A 58 8.72 14.89 -9.15
N GLU A 59 9.17 14.54 -7.97
CA GLU A 59 9.53 13.17 -7.57
C GLU A 59 8.61 12.66 -6.48
N VAL A 60 8.35 11.37 -6.49
CA VAL A 60 7.47 10.68 -5.52
C VAL A 60 8.33 9.93 -4.51
N TRP A 61 8.11 10.21 -3.23
CA TRP A 61 8.87 9.63 -2.13
C TRP A 61 7.99 8.87 -1.16
N LEU A 62 8.40 7.66 -0.84
CA LEU A 62 7.79 6.83 0.21
C LEU A 62 8.53 7.06 1.52
N LYS A 63 7.80 7.49 2.54
CA LYS A 63 8.32 7.73 3.89
C LYS A 63 7.68 6.80 4.90
N GLY A 64 8.44 6.40 5.91
CA GLY A 64 7.94 5.60 7.02
C GLY A 64 7.81 4.11 6.75
N MET A 65 8.13 3.62 5.57
CA MET A 65 8.21 2.19 5.31
C MET A 65 9.42 1.59 6.02
N ASN A 66 9.18 0.58 6.83
CA ASN A 66 10.25 -0.15 7.52
C ASN A 66 10.67 -1.37 6.68
N VAL A 67 11.95 -1.45 6.39
CA VAL A 67 12.60 -2.64 5.79
C VAL A 67 13.66 -3.11 6.76
N SER A 68 13.48 -4.29 7.35
CA SER A 68 14.41 -4.82 8.34
C SER A 68 15.81 -5.01 7.74
N PRO A 69 16.88 -4.74 8.49
CA PRO A 69 18.24 -5.03 8.02
C PRO A 69 18.40 -6.49 7.63
N PHE A 70 19.13 -6.73 6.54
CA PHE A 70 19.48 -8.08 6.13
C PHE A 70 20.66 -8.57 6.95
N GLU A 71 20.51 -9.66 7.69
CA GLU A 71 21.51 -10.14 8.67
C GLU A 71 22.90 -10.33 8.06
N LYS A 72 22.96 -10.84 6.84
CA LYS A 72 24.22 -11.06 6.10
C LYS A 72 24.73 -9.81 5.37
N GLY A 73 24.01 -8.70 5.44
CA GLY A 73 24.34 -7.46 4.74
C GLY A 73 25.36 -6.60 5.48
N ASN A 74 25.43 -6.71 6.81
CA ASN A 74 26.37 -5.97 7.67
C ASN A 74 26.47 -4.47 7.31
N ILE A 75 27.66 -4.04 6.86
CA ILE A 75 27.95 -2.64 6.49
C ILE A 75 27.14 -2.13 5.28
N PHE A 76 26.57 -3.03 4.46
CA PHE A 76 25.77 -2.65 3.29
C PHE A 76 24.31 -2.38 3.63
N ASN A 77 23.88 -2.61 4.87
CA ASN A 77 22.54 -2.27 5.31
C ASN A 77 22.34 -0.77 5.38
N ARG A 78 21.16 -0.31 4.96
CA ARG A 78 20.73 1.08 5.05
C ARG A 78 19.81 1.25 6.26
N ASP A 79 19.53 2.50 6.62
CA ASP A 79 18.54 2.81 7.64
C ASP A 79 17.20 2.12 7.29
N PRO A 80 16.63 1.33 8.22
CA PRO A 80 15.35 0.65 7.98
C PRO A 80 14.20 1.58 7.57
N LEU A 81 14.22 2.82 8.03
CA LEU A 81 13.21 3.84 7.74
C LEU A 81 13.64 4.84 6.66
N ARG A 82 14.65 4.51 5.89
CA ARG A 82 15.15 5.36 4.81
C ARG A 82 14.01 5.78 3.86
N GLU A 83 14.01 7.04 3.46
CA GLU A 83 13.12 7.51 2.39
C GLU A 83 13.48 6.82 1.09
N ARG A 84 12.47 6.34 0.36
CA ARG A 84 12.67 5.60 -0.89
C ARG A 84 11.90 6.27 -2.00
N LYS A 85 12.59 6.45 -3.13
CA LYS A 85 11.98 7.03 -4.32
C LYS A 85 11.09 6.00 -5.00
N LEU A 86 9.88 6.41 -5.34
CA LEU A 86 8.96 5.62 -6.15
C LEU A 86 9.11 6.01 -7.62
N LEU A 87 8.99 5.01 -8.48
CA LEU A 87 9.13 5.18 -9.93
C LEU A 87 7.75 5.14 -10.58
N MET A 88 7.34 6.28 -11.11
CA MET A 88 6.06 6.47 -11.80
C MET A 88 6.28 7.21 -13.11
N HIS A 89 5.34 7.07 -14.04
CA HIS A 89 5.32 7.89 -15.25
C HIS A 89 5.07 9.36 -14.90
N LYS A 90 5.73 10.28 -15.61
CA LYS A 90 5.58 11.73 -15.36
C LYS A 90 4.13 12.20 -15.46
N SER A 91 3.35 11.64 -16.39
CA SER A 91 1.93 11.95 -16.53
C SER A 91 1.11 11.57 -15.29
N GLU A 92 1.41 10.43 -14.67
CA GLU A 92 0.76 9.98 -13.45
C GLU A 92 1.16 10.85 -12.26
N ILE A 93 2.44 11.22 -12.16
CA ILE A 93 2.94 12.11 -11.11
C ILE A 93 2.23 13.47 -11.19
N LEU A 94 2.10 14.02 -12.40
CA LEU A 94 1.43 15.30 -12.61
C LEU A 94 -0.05 15.26 -12.19
N LYS A 95 -0.77 14.24 -12.61
CA LYS A 95 -2.18 14.04 -12.22
C LYS A 95 -2.33 13.91 -10.70
N LEU A 96 -1.47 13.10 -10.09
CA LEU A 96 -1.48 12.88 -8.65
C LEU A 96 -1.15 14.15 -7.88
N SER A 97 -0.16 14.92 -8.35
CA SER A 97 0.21 16.21 -7.76
C SER A 97 -0.93 17.21 -7.79
N GLN A 98 -1.65 17.30 -8.92
CA GLN A 98 -2.82 18.17 -9.05
C GLN A 98 -3.93 17.79 -8.07
N LYS A 99 -4.19 16.51 -7.92
CA LYS A 99 -5.22 16.00 -7.00
C LYS A 99 -4.85 16.17 -5.54
N LEU A 100 -3.57 16.07 -5.18
CA LEU A 100 -3.09 16.32 -3.83
C LEU A 100 -3.27 17.77 -3.36
N ASN A 101 -3.40 18.72 -4.28
CA ASN A 101 -3.70 20.11 -3.93
C ASN A 101 -5.14 20.29 -3.43
N GLU A 102 -6.01 19.31 -3.61
CA GLU A 102 -7.33 19.31 -3.03
C GLU A 102 -7.27 19.05 -1.52
N GLN A 103 -8.12 19.75 -0.78
CA GLN A 103 -8.13 19.69 0.67
C GLN A 103 -8.54 18.29 1.19
N GLY A 104 -7.80 17.77 2.14
CA GLY A 104 -8.10 16.52 2.82
C GLY A 104 -7.66 15.25 2.08
N LEU A 105 -6.93 15.39 0.95
CA LEU A 105 -6.39 14.26 0.22
C LEU A 105 -4.94 13.96 0.64
N SER A 106 -4.59 12.69 0.63
CA SER A 106 -3.23 12.21 0.89
C SER A 106 -2.95 10.98 0.04
N VAL A 107 -1.69 10.53 0.04
CA VAL A 107 -1.28 9.31 -0.67
C VAL A 107 -0.62 8.38 0.34
N VAL A 108 -1.08 7.14 0.35
CA VAL A 108 -0.54 6.08 1.22
C VAL A 108 -0.26 4.82 0.43
N PRO A 109 0.75 4.02 0.81
CA PRO A 109 0.95 2.72 0.19
C PRO A 109 -0.09 1.72 0.72
N LEU A 110 -0.58 0.85 -0.17
CA LEU A 110 -1.54 -0.19 0.19
C LEU A 110 -0.89 -1.55 0.34
N LYS A 111 0.01 -1.89 -0.57
CA LYS A 111 0.66 -3.21 -0.58
C LYS A 111 1.98 -3.18 -1.32
N VAL A 112 2.86 -4.08 -0.92
CA VAL A 112 4.11 -4.41 -1.62
C VAL A 112 3.98 -5.82 -2.16
N TYR A 113 4.34 -6.04 -3.39
CA TYR A 113 4.24 -7.36 -4.02
C TYR A 113 5.39 -7.58 -5.01
N LEU A 114 5.64 -8.85 -5.28
CA LEU A 114 6.58 -9.28 -6.31
C LEU A 114 5.80 -9.57 -7.58
N LYS A 115 6.21 -8.95 -8.67
CA LYS A 115 5.68 -9.20 -10.01
C LYS A 115 6.81 -9.78 -10.86
N GLY A 116 6.84 -11.11 -10.97
CA GLY A 116 8.01 -11.81 -11.48
C GLY A 116 9.23 -11.55 -10.60
N SER A 117 10.29 -11.01 -11.17
CA SER A 117 11.52 -10.62 -10.46
C SER A 117 11.51 -9.19 -9.91
N LEU A 118 10.48 -8.40 -10.24
CA LEU A 118 10.39 -7.00 -9.85
C LEU A 118 9.61 -6.81 -8.55
N ILE A 119 10.07 -5.88 -7.73
CA ILE A 119 9.33 -5.43 -6.55
C ILE A 119 8.49 -4.22 -6.96
N LYS A 120 7.18 -4.33 -6.76
CA LYS A 120 6.23 -3.27 -7.04
C LYS A 120 5.50 -2.87 -5.77
N ILE A 121 5.03 -1.63 -5.75
CA ILE A 121 4.22 -1.11 -4.66
C ILE A 121 2.95 -0.47 -5.23
N GLU A 122 1.81 -0.77 -4.63
CA GLU A 122 0.56 -0.10 -4.96
C GLU A 122 0.34 1.03 -3.97
N ILE A 123 0.19 2.23 -4.49
CA ILE A 123 -0.14 3.42 -3.72
C ILE A 123 -1.55 3.88 -4.05
N ALA A 124 -2.17 4.59 -3.15
CA ALA A 124 -3.53 5.10 -3.32
C ALA A 124 -3.66 6.56 -2.95
N LEU A 125 -4.41 7.29 -3.77
CA LEU A 125 -4.94 8.59 -3.41
C LEU A 125 -6.13 8.36 -2.49
N VAL A 126 -6.10 8.92 -1.29
CA VAL A 126 -7.06 8.62 -0.24
C VAL A 126 -7.57 9.90 0.43
N LYS A 127 -8.76 9.78 1.00
CA LYS A 127 -9.38 10.81 1.84
C LYS A 127 -9.59 10.23 3.23
N GLY A 128 -9.16 10.96 4.26
CA GLY A 128 -9.35 10.54 5.64
C GLY A 128 -10.82 10.36 6.00
N LYS A 129 -11.17 9.24 6.61
CA LYS A 129 -12.50 9.02 7.18
C LYS A 129 -12.63 9.79 8.48
N LYS A 130 -13.73 10.52 8.64
CA LYS A 130 -14.09 11.09 9.93
C LYS A 130 -14.46 9.93 10.87
N LEU A 131 -14.29 10.13 12.18
CA LEU A 131 -14.61 9.11 13.17
C LEU A 131 -16.04 8.56 13.02
N TYR A 132 -16.97 9.41 12.67
CA TYR A 132 -18.36 9.05 12.38
C TYR A 132 -18.47 8.05 11.22
N ASP A 133 -17.78 8.31 10.09
CA ASP A 133 -17.80 7.44 8.91
C ASP A 133 -17.23 6.05 9.22
N LYS A 134 -16.21 5.98 10.05
CA LYS A 134 -15.63 4.70 10.50
C LYS A 134 -16.64 3.86 11.29
N ARG A 135 -17.41 4.49 12.16
CA ARG A 135 -18.47 3.83 12.93
C ARG A 135 -19.57 3.30 12.04
N GLU A 136 -20.00 4.08 11.04
CA GLU A 136 -20.99 3.65 10.07
C GLU A 136 -20.54 2.42 9.28
N ASP A 137 -19.31 2.42 8.78
CA ASP A 137 -18.75 1.29 8.03
C ASP A 137 -18.72 0.01 8.87
N ILE A 138 -18.35 0.12 10.14
CA ILE A 138 -18.34 -1.01 11.07
C ILE A 138 -19.76 -1.53 11.30
N ALA A 139 -20.71 -0.62 11.54
CA ALA A 139 -22.11 -0.97 11.75
C ALA A 139 -22.73 -1.66 10.53
N LYS A 140 -22.44 -1.18 9.31
CA LYS A 140 -22.89 -1.80 8.06
C LYS A 140 -22.33 -3.23 7.90
N ARG A 141 -21.06 -3.44 8.21
CA ARG A 141 -20.44 -4.77 8.14
C ARG A 141 -21.05 -5.75 9.14
N ASP A 142 -21.30 -5.30 10.36
CA ASP A 142 -21.91 -6.12 11.40
C ASP A 142 -23.37 -6.46 11.06
N ALA A 143 -24.14 -5.52 10.56
CA ALA A 143 -25.51 -5.75 10.09
C ALA A 143 -25.54 -6.78 8.97
N LYS A 144 -24.66 -6.67 7.99
CA LYS A 144 -24.54 -7.65 6.90
C LYS A 144 -24.22 -9.06 7.42
N ARG A 145 -23.28 -9.19 8.34
CA ARG A 145 -22.92 -10.50 8.95
C ARG A 145 -24.12 -11.12 9.67
N THR A 146 -24.89 -10.34 10.39
CA THR A 146 -26.08 -10.79 11.09
C THR A 146 -27.14 -11.28 10.11
N MET A 147 -27.39 -10.56 9.03
CA MET A 147 -28.32 -10.97 7.98
C MET A 147 -27.87 -12.26 7.29
N ASP A 148 -26.60 -12.39 6.97
CA ASP A 148 -26.02 -13.58 6.34
C ASP A 148 -26.19 -14.82 7.25
N ARG A 149 -26.00 -14.67 8.55
CA ARG A 149 -26.26 -15.74 9.54
C ARG A 149 -27.73 -16.15 9.61
N ALA A 150 -28.62 -15.18 9.60
CA ALA A 150 -30.07 -15.46 9.62
C ALA A 150 -30.52 -16.23 8.38
N ILE A 151 -30.01 -15.85 7.20
CA ILE A 151 -30.27 -16.55 5.93
C ILE A 151 -29.73 -17.98 5.98
N ARG A 152 -28.50 -18.22 6.46
CA ARG A 152 -27.91 -19.56 6.60
C ARG A 152 -28.73 -20.44 7.54
N ASN A 153 -29.18 -19.89 8.66
CA ASN A 153 -29.99 -20.65 9.62
C ASN A 153 -31.35 -21.05 9.03
N ARG A 154 -31.98 -20.19 8.22
CA ARG A 154 -33.21 -20.51 7.51
C ARG A 154 -33.04 -21.62 6.47
N MET A 155 -31.87 -21.68 5.82
CA MET A 155 -31.58 -22.71 4.81
C MET A 155 -31.28 -24.08 5.42
N LYS A 156 -30.98 -24.18 6.71
CA LYS A 156 -30.69 -25.46 7.40
C LYS A 156 -31.96 -26.25 7.83
N TYR A 157 -33.09 -25.63 7.75
CA TYR A 157 -34.38 -26.20 8.13
C TYR A 157 -35.30 -26.14 6.88
#